data_078434bc61ca49c42ba50fba7ad29923
#
_entry.id   078434bc61ca49c42ba50fba7ad29923
#
_cell.length_a   1.000
_cell.length_b   1.000
_cell.length_c   1.000
_cell.angle_alpha   90.00
_cell.angle_beta   90.00
_cell.angle_gamma   90.00
#
_symmetry.space_group_name_H-M   'P 1'
#
loop_
_entity.id
_entity.type
_entity.pdbx_description
1 polymer ?
#
loop_
_entity_poly.entity_id
_entity_poly.type
_entity_poly.pdbx_seq_one_letter_code
_entity_poly.pdbx_strand_id
1 'polypeptide(L)'
;MKVCVLLVLLMGIAGGAWAGIGGHAVEVQVRSDDGRMLPLYPVAARFQTRKVYAEAVKGEHYSVIVRNLLNRRIGVVVTADGRNIISGKKSWLRNDERMYILEPYGQGEFKGWRTSLNTINRFYFTDAGDSYAAAFHDESAMGVIAVAVYPEVLRREESSDLSQASPKAPQRDAPSAKAEGESAGTGFGREEHSPARVVAFQPESTAAEKLYIKYEWRSTLCRQGIIRCGQVRPPRNRMWDEDDFAPPPPGRS
;
A
#
# COMPACT_ATOMS: atom_id res chain seq x y z
N MET A 1 54.09 5.08 -28.24
CA MET A 1 53.26 5.19 -27.02
C MET A 1 51.83 5.46 -27.45
N LYS A 2 50.93 4.47 -27.31
CA LYS A 2 49.49 4.61 -27.63
C LYS A 2 48.74 4.83 -26.30
N VAL A 3 48.15 6.02 -26.12
CA VAL A 3 47.35 6.35 -24.97
C VAL A 3 45.91 5.87 -25.25
N CYS A 4 45.45 4.83 -24.50
CA CYS A 4 44.06 4.42 -24.50
C CYS A 4 43.28 5.30 -23.48
N VAL A 5 42.38 6.14 -23.99
CA VAL A 5 41.44 6.87 -23.17
C VAL A 5 40.24 5.96 -22.87
N LEU A 6 40.12 5.54 -21.61
CA LEU A 6 38.98 4.74 -21.13
C LEU A 6 37.81 5.67 -20.86
N LEU A 7 36.80 5.64 -21.72
CA LEU A 7 35.57 6.38 -21.55
C LEU A 7 34.65 5.61 -20.57
N VAL A 8 34.60 6.04 -19.30
CA VAL A 8 33.67 5.49 -18.32
C VAL A 8 32.29 6.08 -18.58
N LEU A 9 31.39 5.27 -19.17
CA LEU A 9 29.99 5.61 -19.35
C LEU A 9 29.29 5.43 -18.01
N LEU A 10 29.00 6.53 -17.31
CA LEU A 10 28.10 6.56 -16.15
C LEU A 10 26.67 6.32 -16.64
N MET A 11 26.22 5.06 -16.59
CA MET A 11 24.80 4.72 -16.72
C MET A 11 24.06 5.22 -15.47
N GLY A 12 23.38 6.36 -15.60
CA GLY A 12 22.42 6.81 -14.61
C GLY A 12 21.27 5.80 -14.50
N ILE A 13 21.15 5.15 -13.35
CA ILE A 13 20.01 4.28 -13.02
C ILE A 13 18.79 5.19 -12.88
N ALA A 14 18.01 5.33 -13.95
CA ALA A 14 16.68 5.90 -13.87
C ALA A 14 15.83 4.94 -13.03
N GLY A 15 15.47 5.34 -11.81
CA GLY A 15 14.56 4.59 -10.96
C GLY A 15 13.21 4.44 -11.68
N GLY A 16 12.97 3.30 -12.30
CA GLY A 16 11.70 2.97 -12.96
C GLY A 16 10.61 2.78 -11.92
N ALA A 17 9.42 3.30 -12.18
CA ALA A 17 8.22 2.95 -11.42
C ALA A 17 7.77 1.53 -11.81
N TRP A 18 7.35 0.74 -10.83
CA TRP A 18 6.90 -0.63 -11.01
C TRP A 18 5.38 -0.69 -10.83
N ALA A 19 4.70 -1.56 -11.57
CA ALA A 19 3.25 -1.73 -11.45
C ALA A 19 2.82 -2.59 -10.25
N GLY A 20 3.77 -3.30 -9.60
CA GLY A 20 3.51 -4.17 -8.46
C GLY A 20 4.76 -4.40 -7.62
N ILE A 21 4.56 -4.77 -6.36
CA ILE A 21 5.61 -5.29 -5.50
C ILE A 21 5.50 -6.82 -5.48
N GLY A 22 6.49 -7.48 -6.06
CA GLY A 22 6.56 -8.94 -6.13
C GLY A 22 7.40 -9.53 -5.01
N GLY A 23 6.88 -10.58 -4.37
CA GLY A 23 7.54 -11.45 -3.42
C GLY A 23 7.88 -12.81 -4.00
N HIS A 24 8.27 -13.73 -3.12
CA HIS A 24 8.37 -15.15 -3.46
C HIS A 24 7.01 -15.86 -3.27
N ALA A 25 6.15 -15.35 -2.38
CA ALA A 25 4.86 -15.94 -2.05
C ALA A 25 3.69 -15.22 -2.76
N VAL A 26 3.76 -13.91 -2.90
CA VAL A 26 2.69 -13.11 -3.53
C VAL A 26 3.25 -11.96 -4.36
N GLU A 27 2.43 -11.50 -5.30
CA GLU A 27 2.53 -10.20 -5.95
C GLU A 27 1.40 -9.31 -5.44
N VAL A 28 1.72 -8.06 -5.08
CA VAL A 28 0.74 -7.07 -4.60
C VAL A 28 0.76 -5.85 -5.52
N GLN A 29 -0.43 -5.42 -5.92
CA GLN A 29 -0.65 -4.23 -6.76
C GLN A 29 -1.74 -3.36 -6.12
N VAL A 30 -1.71 -2.06 -6.39
CA VAL A 30 -2.79 -1.13 -6.04
C VAL A 30 -3.35 -0.58 -7.34
N ARG A 31 -4.67 -0.66 -7.51
CA ARG A 31 -5.36 -0.22 -8.71
C ARG A 31 -6.42 0.82 -8.37
N SER A 32 -6.44 1.92 -9.09
CA SER A 32 -7.50 2.93 -9.00
C SER A 32 -8.77 2.48 -9.75
N ASP A 33 -9.90 3.15 -9.49
CA ASP A 33 -11.19 2.79 -10.09
C ASP A 33 -11.23 3.02 -11.61
N ASP A 34 -10.37 3.88 -12.16
CA ASP A 34 -10.19 4.06 -13.60
C ASP A 34 -9.41 2.89 -14.26
N GLY A 35 -9.01 1.87 -13.47
CA GLY A 35 -8.28 0.70 -13.93
C GLY A 35 -6.76 0.88 -13.99
N ARG A 36 -6.23 2.05 -13.70
CA ARG A 36 -4.79 2.33 -13.69
C ARG A 36 -4.12 1.70 -12.47
N MET A 37 -3.01 0.99 -12.69
CA MET A 37 -2.14 0.55 -11.60
C MET A 37 -1.34 1.72 -11.04
N LEU A 38 -1.33 1.90 -9.73
CA LEU A 38 -0.51 2.92 -9.10
C LEU A 38 0.97 2.58 -9.29
N PRO A 39 1.78 3.54 -9.76
CA PRO A 39 3.22 3.33 -9.86
C PRO A 39 3.82 3.15 -8.46
N LEU A 40 4.66 2.12 -8.28
CA LEU A 40 5.35 1.82 -7.05
C LEU A 40 6.81 2.19 -7.16
N TYR A 41 7.33 2.89 -6.15
CA TYR A 41 8.70 3.39 -6.09
C TYR A 41 9.46 2.64 -5.00
N PRO A 42 10.50 1.84 -5.35
CA PRO A 42 11.23 1.06 -4.37
C PRO A 42 11.98 1.94 -3.37
N VAL A 43 11.99 1.51 -2.11
CA VAL A 43 12.85 2.08 -1.07
C VAL A 43 14.12 1.24 -1.01
N ALA A 44 15.28 1.90 -0.89
CA ALA A 44 16.53 1.20 -0.64
C ALA A 44 16.44 0.46 0.71
N ALA A 45 16.03 -0.80 0.68
CA ALA A 45 15.80 -1.60 1.87
C ALA A 45 17.11 -2.26 2.30
N ARG A 46 17.50 -2.01 3.55
CA ARG A 46 18.40 -2.91 4.27
C ARG A 46 17.56 -4.11 4.71
N PHE A 47 17.87 -5.29 4.12
CA PHE A 47 17.40 -6.62 4.53
C PHE A 47 15.89 -6.91 4.59
N GLN A 48 15.43 -7.81 3.72
CA GLN A 48 14.21 -8.65 3.75
C GLN A 48 12.82 -7.97 3.87
N THR A 49 12.71 -6.69 4.13
CA THR A 49 11.42 -6.02 4.19
C THR A 49 11.16 -5.36 2.84
N ARG A 50 10.22 -5.91 2.07
CA ARG A 50 9.82 -5.30 0.80
C ARG A 50 8.94 -4.09 1.10
N LYS A 51 9.53 -2.92 0.96
CA LYS A 51 8.88 -1.62 1.16
C LYS A 51 8.94 -0.83 -0.14
N VAL A 52 7.81 -0.24 -0.50
CA VAL A 52 7.71 0.66 -1.65
C VAL A 52 6.85 1.88 -1.26
N TYR A 53 7.01 2.95 -2.01
CA TYR A 53 6.08 4.08 -1.98
C TYR A 53 5.08 3.98 -3.12
N ALA A 54 3.88 4.56 -2.92
CA ALA A 54 2.89 4.78 -3.96
C ALA A 54 2.42 6.24 -3.91
N GLU A 55 2.05 6.78 -5.07
CA GLU A 55 1.44 8.10 -5.15
C GLU A 55 -0.07 7.98 -4.91
N ALA A 56 -0.59 8.69 -3.90
CA ALA A 56 -2.01 8.82 -3.63
C ALA A 56 -2.57 10.08 -4.29
N VAL A 57 -3.79 9.98 -4.81
CA VAL A 57 -4.55 11.11 -5.33
C VAL A 57 -5.81 11.28 -4.47
N LYS A 58 -5.97 12.45 -3.87
CA LYS A 58 -7.07 12.74 -2.93
C LYS A 58 -8.43 12.50 -3.57
N GLY A 59 -9.29 11.74 -2.88
CA GLY A 59 -10.63 11.36 -3.35
C GLY A 59 -10.66 10.17 -4.31
N GLU A 60 -9.51 9.72 -4.83
CA GLU A 60 -9.45 8.58 -5.73
C GLU A 60 -9.74 7.27 -4.97
N HIS A 61 -10.70 6.49 -5.48
CA HIS A 61 -10.99 5.17 -4.96
C HIS A 61 -9.96 4.16 -5.49
N TYR A 62 -9.65 3.16 -4.66
CA TYR A 62 -8.66 2.16 -5.03
C TYR A 62 -9.02 0.75 -4.56
N SER A 63 -8.31 -0.22 -5.08
CA SER A 63 -8.34 -1.62 -4.66
C SER A 63 -6.92 -2.17 -4.48
N VAL A 64 -6.78 -3.13 -3.56
CA VAL A 64 -5.55 -3.89 -3.35
C VAL A 64 -5.73 -5.24 -4.03
N ILE A 65 -4.85 -5.57 -4.95
CA ILE A 65 -4.83 -6.84 -5.68
C ILE A 65 -3.69 -7.67 -5.12
N VAL A 66 -3.99 -8.91 -4.70
CA VAL A 66 -2.99 -9.87 -4.23
C VAL A 66 -3.09 -11.14 -5.05
N ARG A 67 -2.00 -11.53 -5.68
CA ARG A 67 -1.88 -12.76 -6.44
C ARG A 67 -1.01 -13.77 -5.68
N ASN A 68 -1.54 -14.95 -5.43
CA ASN A 68 -0.80 -16.07 -4.87
C ASN A 68 0.17 -16.65 -5.92
N LEU A 69 1.46 -16.74 -5.61
CA LEU A 69 2.49 -17.31 -6.49
C LEU A 69 2.83 -18.76 -6.13
N LEU A 70 2.24 -19.28 -5.04
CA LEU A 70 2.51 -20.62 -4.56
C LEU A 70 1.49 -21.62 -5.11
N ASN A 71 1.89 -22.89 -5.16
CA ASN A 71 1.03 -24.03 -5.56
C ASN A 71 0.17 -24.57 -4.41
N ARG A 72 -0.07 -23.76 -3.37
CA ARG A 72 -0.92 -24.10 -2.21
C ARG A 72 -1.77 -22.91 -1.77
N ARG A 73 -2.81 -23.17 -1.01
CA ARG A 73 -3.66 -22.13 -0.42
C ARG A 73 -2.85 -21.27 0.53
N ILE A 74 -3.16 -20.00 0.53
CA ILE A 74 -2.58 -19.02 1.46
C ILE A 74 -3.67 -18.19 2.11
N GLY A 75 -3.46 -17.81 3.38
CA GLY A 75 -4.17 -16.74 4.03
C GLY A 75 -3.42 -15.42 3.90
N VAL A 76 -4.12 -14.35 3.56
CA VAL A 76 -3.54 -13.02 3.48
C VAL A 76 -4.21 -12.08 4.48
N VAL A 77 -3.44 -11.59 5.44
CA VAL A 77 -3.85 -10.48 6.31
C VAL A 77 -3.52 -9.20 5.59
N VAL A 78 -4.56 -8.46 5.21
CA VAL A 78 -4.42 -7.18 4.51
C VAL A 78 -4.84 -6.06 5.45
N THR A 79 -4.05 -4.99 5.51
CA THR A 79 -4.32 -3.82 6.34
C THR A 79 -4.23 -2.54 5.54
N ALA A 80 -5.02 -1.55 5.93
CA ALA A 80 -4.86 -0.15 5.52
C ALA A 80 -4.77 0.69 6.81
N ASP A 81 -3.83 1.63 6.86
CA ASP A 81 -3.57 2.48 8.03
C ASP A 81 -3.44 1.69 9.35
N GLY A 82 -2.80 0.51 9.28
CA GLY A 82 -2.61 -0.34 10.45
C GLY A 82 -3.84 -1.12 10.92
N ARG A 83 -4.96 -1.04 10.21
CA ARG A 83 -6.19 -1.76 10.53
C ARG A 83 -6.49 -2.88 9.55
N ASN A 84 -6.85 -4.04 10.09
CA ASN A 84 -7.26 -5.20 9.29
C ASN A 84 -8.54 -4.88 8.52
N ILE A 85 -8.53 -5.04 7.20
CA ILE A 85 -9.65 -4.65 6.32
C ILE A 85 -10.91 -5.51 6.47
N ILE A 86 -10.83 -6.65 7.17
CA ILE A 86 -11.98 -7.53 7.45
C ILE A 86 -12.60 -7.20 8.81
N SER A 87 -11.78 -7.04 9.85
CA SER A 87 -12.26 -6.85 11.22
C SER A 87 -12.35 -5.39 11.66
N GLY A 88 -11.71 -4.47 10.93
CA GLY A 88 -11.57 -3.06 11.32
C GLY A 88 -10.68 -2.84 12.56
N LYS A 89 -10.17 -3.90 13.18
CA LYS A 89 -9.34 -3.83 14.39
C LYS A 89 -7.90 -3.48 14.05
N LYS A 90 -7.19 -2.88 15.02
CA LYS A 90 -5.72 -2.70 14.95
C LYS A 90 -5.06 -4.02 14.64
N SER A 91 -4.17 -4.02 13.66
CA SER A 91 -3.49 -5.22 13.16
C SER A 91 -2.02 -5.23 13.57
N TRP A 92 -1.54 -6.41 13.86
CA TRP A 92 -0.12 -6.71 14.11
C TRP A 92 0.44 -7.65 13.04
N LEU A 93 -0.37 -7.88 11.99
CA LEU A 93 -0.06 -8.82 10.91
C LEU A 93 0.23 -10.22 11.46
N ARG A 94 -0.66 -10.76 12.29
CA ARG A 94 -0.52 -12.05 12.95
C ARG A 94 -1.36 -13.12 12.28
N ASN A 95 -1.00 -14.38 12.49
CA ASN A 95 -1.69 -15.54 11.92
C ASN A 95 -3.06 -15.83 12.56
N ASP A 96 -3.35 -15.25 13.72
CA ASP A 96 -4.65 -15.37 14.42
C ASP A 96 -5.65 -14.27 14.03
N GLU A 97 -5.27 -13.35 13.12
CA GLU A 97 -6.15 -12.33 12.61
C GLU A 97 -7.06 -12.85 11.49
N ARG A 98 -8.15 -12.13 11.24
CA ARG A 98 -8.98 -12.41 10.08
C ARG A 98 -8.20 -12.19 8.79
N MET A 99 -8.31 -13.14 7.86
CA MET A 99 -7.58 -13.14 6.60
C MET A 99 -8.46 -13.60 5.45
N TYR A 100 -8.12 -13.16 4.24
CA TYR A 100 -8.69 -13.71 3.03
C TYR A 100 -7.89 -14.92 2.58
N ILE A 101 -8.58 -15.91 2.03
CA ILE A 101 -7.95 -17.14 1.55
C ILE A 101 -7.88 -17.09 0.02
N LEU A 102 -6.68 -17.31 -0.50
CA LEU A 102 -6.42 -17.42 -1.94
C LEU A 102 -6.03 -18.86 -2.29
N GLU A 103 -6.70 -19.38 -3.29
CA GLU A 103 -6.37 -20.69 -3.87
C GLU A 103 -4.97 -20.70 -4.50
N PRO A 104 -4.37 -21.87 -4.77
CA PRO A 104 -3.11 -21.95 -5.50
C PRO A 104 -3.14 -21.13 -6.79
N TYR A 105 -2.15 -20.25 -6.98
CA TYR A 105 -2.04 -19.33 -8.12
C TYR A 105 -3.24 -18.39 -8.31
N GLY A 106 -4.17 -18.37 -7.34
CA GLY A 106 -5.36 -17.52 -7.37
C GLY A 106 -5.04 -16.06 -7.07
N GLN A 107 -6.01 -15.19 -7.35
CA GLN A 107 -5.92 -13.76 -7.14
C GLN A 107 -7.16 -13.28 -6.37
N GLY A 108 -6.95 -12.32 -5.47
CA GLY A 108 -8.02 -11.59 -4.79
C GLY A 108 -7.90 -10.10 -5.04
N GLU A 109 -9.04 -9.42 -5.17
CA GLU A 109 -9.13 -7.97 -5.23
C GLU A 109 -9.94 -7.47 -4.04
N PHE A 110 -9.34 -6.60 -3.24
CA PHE A 110 -9.89 -6.06 -2.00
C PHE A 110 -10.15 -4.58 -2.17
N LYS A 111 -11.44 -4.21 -2.25
CA LYS A 111 -11.90 -2.86 -2.63
C LYS A 111 -12.30 -1.99 -1.46
N GLY A 112 -12.36 -2.52 -0.25
CA GLY A 112 -12.91 -1.77 0.88
C GLY A 112 -12.85 -2.51 2.21
N TRP A 113 -13.31 -1.81 3.24
CA TRP A 113 -13.51 -2.32 4.58
C TRP A 113 -14.69 -3.29 4.60
N ARG A 114 -14.50 -4.51 5.07
CA ARG A 114 -15.59 -5.47 5.14
C ARG A 114 -16.47 -5.23 6.36
N THR A 115 -17.74 -4.96 6.11
CA THR A 115 -18.74 -4.69 7.16
C THR A 115 -19.68 -5.87 7.39
N SER A 116 -19.85 -6.75 6.39
CA SER A 116 -20.58 -8.01 6.52
C SER A 116 -20.04 -9.06 5.53
N LEU A 117 -20.67 -10.25 5.50
CA LEU A 117 -20.33 -11.26 4.50
C LEU A 117 -20.66 -10.82 3.06
N ASN A 118 -21.56 -9.86 2.90
CA ASN A 118 -22.02 -9.43 1.57
C ASN A 118 -21.67 -7.98 1.25
N THR A 119 -21.05 -7.24 2.18
CA THR A 119 -20.91 -5.79 2.06
C THR A 119 -19.52 -5.32 2.43
N ILE A 120 -19.03 -4.36 1.67
CA ILE A 120 -17.83 -3.57 1.95
C ILE A 120 -18.14 -2.08 1.87
N ASN A 121 -17.31 -1.26 2.53
CA ASN A 121 -17.25 0.18 2.28
C ASN A 121 -15.95 0.51 1.55
N ARG A 122 -16.08 1.20 0.39
CA ARG A 122 -14.98 1.43 -0.55
C ARG A 122 -13.81 2.18 0.08
N PHE A 123 -12.60 1.78 -0.29
CA PHE A 123 -11.40 2.57 -0.01
C PHE A 123 -11.34 3.80 -0.89
N TYR A 124 -10.90 4.91 -0.34
CA TYR A 124 -10.46 6.08 -1.09
C TYR A 124 -9.36 6.81 -0.32
N PHE A 125 -8.50 7.51 -1.02
CA PHE A 125 -7.44 8.30 -0.40
C PHE A 125 -8.01 9.61 0.15
N THR A 126 -7.69 9.91 1.41
CA THR A 126 -8.14 11.13 2.09
C THR A 126 -7.02 11.67 2.98
N ASP A 127 -7.24 12.83 3.58
CA ASP A 127 -6.32 13.34 4.60
C ASP A 127 -6.32 12.43 5.82
N ALA A 128 -5.19 12.34 6.51
CA ALA A 128 -5.04 11.45 7.66
C ALA A 128 -6.13 11.65 8.72
N GLY A 129 -6.50 12.89 9.01
CA GLY A 129 -7.54 13.22 9.99
C GLY A 129 -8.94 12.72 9.62
N ASP A 130 -9.23 12.55 8.32
CA ASP A 130 -10.52 12.07 7.80
C ASP A 130 -10.50 10.56 7.49
N SER A 131 -9.42 9.87 7.86
CA SER A 131 -9.28 8.44 7.61
C SER A 131 -10.10 7.59 8.56
N TYR A 132 -10.38 6.35 8.14
CA TYR A 132 -11.03 5.36 9.01
C TYR A 132 -10.22 5.10 10.29
N ALA A 133 -8.90 5.07 10.22
CA ALA A 133 -8.05 4.85 11.38
C ALA A 133 -8.09 6.03 12.38
N ALA A 134 -8.13 7.26 11.88
CA ALA A 134 -8.24 8.46 12.71
C ALA A 134 -9.54 8.48 13.55
N ALA A 135 -10.64 7.96 13.01
CA ALA A 135 -11.91 7.83 13.76
C ALA A 135 -11.77 6.93 15.02
N PHE A 136 -10.72 6.11 15.10
CA PHE A 136 -10.38 5.29 16.27
C PHE A 136 -9.15 5.81 17.02
N HIS A 137 -8.71 7.03 16.77
CA HIS A 137 -7.51 7.64 17.37
C HIS A 137 -6.24 6.81 17.19
N ASP A 138 -6.10 6.13 16.05
CA ASP A 138 -4.96 5.27 15.75
C ASP A 138 -4.24 5.73 14.47
N GLU A 139 -3.26 6.58 14.64
CA GLU A 139 -2.43 7.08 13.54
C GLU A 139 -1.07 6.34 13.43
N SER A 140 -0.90 5.26 14.21
CA SER A 140 0.40 4.59 14.37
C SER A 140 0.98 3.96 13.09
N ALA A 141 0.14 3.72 12.07
CA ALA A 141 0.54 3.16 10.78
C ALA A 141 -0.16 3.87 9.61
N MET A 142 -0.42 5.17 9.76
CA MET A 142 -1.08 6.00 8.75
C MET A 142 -0.34 5.98 7.41
N GLY A 143 -1.12 5.90 6.32
CA GLY A 143 -0.58 5.90 4.97
C GLY A 143 0.10 4.59 4.57
N VAL A 144 -0.19 3.46 5.24
CA VAL A 144 0.45 2.18 4.94
C VAL A 144 -0.58 1.10 4.64
N ILE A 145 -0.48 0.52 3.44
CA ILE A 145 -1.08 -0.77 3.11
C ILE A 145 -0.04 -1.84 3.43
N ALA A 146 -0.42 -2.85 4.24
CA ALA A 146 0.47 -3.96 4.52
C ALA A 146 -0.21 -5.30 4.25
N VAL A 147 0.56 -6.27 3.77
CA VAL A 147 0.09 -7.62 3.47
C VAL A 147 1.02 -8.62 4.14
N ALA A 148 0.47 -9.50 4.98
CA ALA A 148 1.19 -10.65 5.52
C ALA A 148 0.59 -11.94 4.98
N VAL A 149 1.45 -12.86 4.59
CA VAL A 149 1.10 -14.09 3.89
C VAL A 149 1.36 -15.28 4.78
N TYR A 150 0.33 -16.09 4.99
CA TYR A 150 0.39 -17.31 5.79
C TYR A 150 -0.03 -18.51 4.93
N PRO A 151 0.90 -19.38 4.54
CA PRO A 151 0.55 -20.61 3.86
C PRO A 151 -0.31 -21.51 4.76
N GLU A 152 -1.18 -22.31 4.12
CA GLU A 152 -1.95 -23.32 4.84
C GLU A 152 -1.03 -24.44 5.35
N VAL A 153 -1.22 -24.86 6.59
CA VAL A 153 -0.53 -26.05 7.13
C VAL A 153 -0.91 -27.26 6.29
N LEU A 154 0.07 -27.85 5.63
CA LEU A 154 -0.12 -29.14 4.97
C LEU A 154 -0.23 -30.21 6.04
N ARG A 155 -1.47 -30.66 6.32
CA ARG A 155 -1.68 -31.78 7.20
C ARG A 155 -1.09 -33.03 6.52
N ARG A 156 0.13 -33.38 6.90
CA ARG A 156 0.60 -34.74 6.71
C ARG A 156 -0.32 -35.59 7.58
N GLU A 157 -0.96 -36.61 7.03
CA GLU A 157 -1.60 -37.63 7.86
C GLU A 157 -0.50 -38.35 8.65
N GLU A 158 -0.18 -37.81 9.81
CA GLU A 158 0.59 -38.49 10.84
C GLU A 158 -0.25 -38.51 12.11
N SER A 159 -0.36 -39.73 12.65
CA SER A 159 -0.98 -40.10 13.90
C SER A 159 -0.60 -39.14 15.04
N SER A 160 -1.64 -38.77 15.79
CA SER A 160 -1.70 -38.19 17.11
C SER A 160 -0.39 -38.11 17.91
N ASP A 161 0.04 -36.89 18.23
CA ASP A 161 0.57 -36.57 19.53
C ASP A 161 0.25 -35.13 19.93
N LEU A 162 -0.40 -35.04 21.09
CA LEU A 162 -0.76 -33.82 21.79
C LEU A 162 0.50 -33.16 22.34
N SER A 163 0.79 -31.94 21.97
CA SER A 163 1.76 -31.12 22.70
C SER A 163 1.31 -29.68 22.82
N GLN A 164 1.30 -29.26 24.02
CA GLN A 164 0.78 -28.10 24.71
C GLN A 164 1.28 -26.75 24.18
N ALA A 165 0.40 -25.77 24.33
CA ALA A 165 0.63 -24.35 24.15
C ALA A 165 1.64 -23.80 25.16
N SER A 166 2.52 -22.91 24.71
CA SER A 166 3.38 -22.07 25.54
C SER A 166 2.95 -20.60 25.50
N PRO A 167 3.20 -19.85 26.58
CA PRO A 167 2.50 -18.62 26.86
C PRO A 167 3.10 -17.37 26.20
N LYS A 168 2.21 -16.42 26.01
CA LYS A 168 2.31 -15.09 25.44
C LYS A 168 3.24 -14.16 26.24
N ALA A 169 4.20 -13.52 25.59
CA ALA A 169 4.91 -12.36 26.14
C ALA A 169 4.22 -11.07 25.72
N PRO A 170 4.08 -10.09 26.61
CA PRO A 170 3.50 -8.79 26.28
C PRO A 170 4.50 -7.90 25.56
N GLN A 171 4.10 -7.34 24.41
CA GLN A 171 4.88 -6.35 23.69
C GLN A 171 4.46 -4.95 24.13
N ARG A 172 5.46 -4.15 24.53
CA ARG A 172 5.29 -2.77 24.99
C ARG A 172 5.05 -1.85 23.79
N ASP A 173 4.06 -0.98 23.92
CA ASP A 173 3.78 0.10 22.99
C ASP A 173 4.90 1.14 23.06
N ALA A 174 5.49 1.45 21.90
CA ALA A 174 6.36 2.62 21.75
C ALA A 174 5.50 3.84 21.41
N PRO A 175 5.77 5.02 21.98
CA PRO A 175 5.01 6.22 21.68
C PRO A 175 5.27 6.66 20.25
N SER A 176 4.19 6.86 19.52
CA SER A 176 4.15 7.43 18.18
C SER A 176 4.41 8.92 18.25
N ALA A 177 5.47 9.41 17.62
CA ALA A 177 5.69 10.82 17.42
C ALA A 177 4.66 11.35 16.41
N LYS A 178 3.92 12.39 16.81
CA LYS A 178 3.06 13.16 15.91
C LYS A 178 3.94 13.80 14.83
N ALA A 179 3.77 13.39 13.61
CA ALA A 179 4.26 14.11 12.44
C ALA A 179 3.16 15.08 12.01
N GLU A 180 3.30 16.34 12.35
CA GLU A 180 2.51 17.42 11.76
C GLU A 180 2.97 17.62 10.32
N GLY A 181 2.23 17.00 9.41
CA GLY A 181 2.37 17.13 7.97
C GLY A 181 1.12 16.54 7.34
N GLU A 182 0.67 17.12 6.22
CA GLU A 182 -0.43 16.57 5.43
C GLU A 182 -0.07 15.14 5.00
N SER A 183 -0.46 14.15 5.79
CA SER A 183 -0.29 12.73 5.50
C SER A 183 -1.56 12.20 4.85
N ALA A 184 -1.40 11.28 3.89
CA ALA A 184 -2.50 10.57 3.29
C ALA A 184 -3.01 9.46 4.21
N GLY A 185 -4.32 9.21 4.19
CA GLY A 185 -5.00 8.13 4.89
C GLY A 185 -6.06 7.47 4.00
N THR A 186 -6.64 6.37 4.48
CA THR A 186 -7.71 5.63 3.79
C THR A 186 -9.05 5.89 4.44
N GLY A 187 -10.00 6.43 3.67
CA GLY A 187 -11.35 6.73 4.11
C GLY A 187 -12.28 5.52 4.11
N PHE A 188 -13.46 5.72 4.70
CA PHE A 188 -14.58 4.77 4.72
C PHE A 188 -15.65 5.28 3.77
N GLY A 189 -15.63 4.77 2.53
CA GLY A 189 -16.45 5.27 1.43
C GLY A 189 -17.84 4.64 1.35
N ARG A 190 -18.44 4.74 0.16
CA ARG A 190 -19.77 4.20 -0.13
C ARG A 190 -19.81 2.68 0.07
N GLU A 191 -20.99 2.19 0.42
CA GLU A 191 -21.26 0.76 0.50
C GLU A 191 -21.30 0.13 -0.90
N GLU A 192 -20.74 -1.09 -1.01
CA GLU A 192 -20.75 -1.89 -2.23
C GLU A 192 -21.02 -3.35 -1.89
N HIS A 193 -21.81 -4.03 -2.75
CA HIS A 193 -22.07 -5.46 -2.61
C HIS A 193 -20.81 -6.26 -2.97
N SER A 194 -20.36 -7.10 -2.04
CA SER A 194 -19.14 -7.90 -2.18
C SER A 194 -19.28 -9.20 -1.40
N PRO A 195 -19.85 -10.26 -2.03
CA PRO A 195 -20.11 -11.52 -1.35
C PRO A 195 -18.81 -12.24 -0.95
N ALA A 196 -18.80 -12.80 0.25
CA ALA A 196 -17.73 -13.62 0.77
C ALA A 196 -18.31 -14.79 1.56
N ARG A 197 -17.53 -15.85 1.69
CA ARG A 197 -17.88 -17.03 2.49
C ARG A 197 -16.81 -17.31 3.53
N VAL A 198 -17.22 -17.89 4.65
CA VAL A 198 -16.28 -18.42 5.65
C VAL A 198 -15.83 -19.80 5.21
N VAL A 199 -14.54 -20.05 5.24
CA VAL A 199 -13.92 -21.34 4.93
C VAL A 199 -13.01 -21.79 6.05
N ALA A 200 -12.85 -23.10 6.24
CA ALA A 200 -11.86 -23.64 7.16
C ALA A 200 -10.45 -23.39 6.57
N PHE A 201 -9.55 -22.91 7.42
CA PHE A 201 -8.16 -22.64 7.06
C PHE A 201 -7.29 -22.69 8.32
N GLN A 202 -6.16 -23.35 8.23
CA GLN A 202 -5.18 -23.41 9.30
C GLN A 202 -3.88 -22.75 8.83
N PRO A 203 -3.59 -21.51 9.24
CA PRO A 203 -2.37 -20.83 8.83
C PRO A 203 -1.13 -21.40 9.53
N GLU A 204 0.01 -21.38 8.85
CA GLU A 204 1.30 -21.59 9.50
C GLU A 204 1.53 -20.53 10.59
N SER A 205 2.35 -20.85 11.59
CA SER A 205 2.64 -19.97 12.73
C SER A 205 3.42 -18.70 12.33
N THR A 206 4.21 -18.79 11.28
CA THR A 206 5.09 -17.72 10.80
C THR A 206 4.64 -17.26 9.43
N ALA A 207 4.64 -15.94 9.22
CA ALA A 207 4.38 -15.39 7.91
C ALA A 207 5.51 -15.75 6.94
N ALA A 208 5.15 -16.32 5.79
CA ALA A 208 6.10 -16.59 4.71
C ALA A 208 6.65 -15.29 4.12
N GLU A 209 5.83 -14.23 4.10
CA GLU A 209 6.23 -12.93 3.55
C GLU A 209 5.41 -11.81 4.16
N LYS A 210 6.03 -10.62 4.28
CA LYS A 210 5.36 -9.36 4.62
C LYS A 210 5.77 -8.27 3.64
N LEU A 211 4.79 -7.55 3.10
CA LEU A 211 4.97 -6.50 2.11
C LEU A 211 4.32 -5.21 2.62
N TYR A 212 4.92 -4.07 2.31
CA TYR A 212 4.45 -2.77 2.78
C TYR A 212 4.47 -1.76 1.65
N ILE A 213 3.36 -1.08 1.42
CA ILE A 213 3.21 0.01 0.46
C ILE A 213 2.85 1.26 1.25
N LYS A 214 3.79 2.21 1.37
CA LYS A 214 3.49 3.52 1.95
C LYS A 214 2.98 4.43 0.85
N TYR A 215 1.75 4.86 0.96
CA TYR A 215 1.19 5.84 0.03
C TYR A 215 1.23 7.23 0.63
N GLU A 216 1.55 8.20 -0.21
CA GLU A 216 1.71 9.59 0.16
C GLU A 216 1.25 10.50 -0.98
N TRP A 217 0.95 11.74 -0.65
CA TRP A 217 0.65 12.76 -1.64
C TRP A 217 1.88 13.03 -2.52
N ARG A 218 1.63 13.37 -3.80
CA ARG A 218 2.69 13.72 -4.75
C ARG A 218 3.66 14.77 -4.19
N SER A 219 3.14 15.82 -3.55
CA SER A 219 3.96 16.89 -2.93
C SER A 219 4.92 16.35 -1.88
N THR A 220 4.47 15.40 -1.05
CA THR A 220 5.29 14.76 -0.03
C THR A 220 6.36 13.86 -0.65
N LEU A 221 6.00 13.05 -1.67
CA LEU A 221 6.96 12.21 -2.40
C LEU A 221 8.03 13.05 -3.10
N CYS A 222 7.65 14.22 -3.66
CA CYS A 222 8.57 15.19 -4.23
C CYS A 222 9.55 15.73 -3.18
N ARG A 223 9.01 16.21 -2.06
CA ARG A 223 9.80 16.78 -0.98
C ARG A 223 10.79 15.77 -0.37
N GLN A 224 10.39 14.50 -0.32
CA GLN A 224 11.23 13.39 0.15
C GLN A 224 12.23 12.90 -0.92
N GLY A 225 12.15 13.40 -2.16
CA GLY A 225 13.03 12.97 -3.25
C GLY A 225 12.75 11.56 -3.77
N ILE A 226 11.58 10.98 -3.45
CA ILE A 226 11.16 9.66 -3.92
C ILE A 226 10.84 9.70 -5.42
N ILE A 227 10.17 10.78 -5.85
CA ILE A 227 9.87 11.05 -7.26
C ILE A 227 10.53 12.34 -7.71
N ARG A 228 10.91 12.40 -8.99
CA ARG A 228 11.42 13.63 -9.59
C ARG A 228 10.23 14.53 -9.93
N CYS A 229 10.14 15.65 -9.25
CA CYS A 229 9.17 16.66 -9.57
C CYS A 229 9.87 17.76 -10.33
N GLY A 230 9.55 17.91 -11.61
CA GLY A 230 9.89 19.14 -12.34
C GLY A 230 9.28 20.33 -11.58
N GLN A 231 9.93 21.47 -11.60
CA GLN A 231 9.30 22.71 -11.17
C GLN A 231 8.12 22.94 -12.12
N VAL A 232 6.93 22.52 -11.71
CA VAL A 232 5.70 23.00 -12.33
C VAL A 232 5.62 24.46 -11.90
N ARG A 233 6.07 25.37 -12.78
CA ARG A 233 5.67 26.76 -12.63
C ARG A 233 4.15 26.72 -12.63
N PRO A 234 3.49 27.23 -11.57
CA PRO A 234 2.03 27.34 -11.60
C PRO A 234 1.67 28.09 -12.89
N PRO A 235 0.67 27.65 -13.63
CA PRO A 235 0.22 28.40 -14.79
C PRO A 235 -0.09 29.82 -14.32
N ARG A 236 0.56 30.80 -14.96
CA ARG A 236 0.31 32.20 -14.69
C ARG A 236 -1.17 32.45 -14.81
N ASN A 237 -1.79 32.97 -13.76
CA ASN A 237 -3.21 33.31 -13.83
C ASN A 237 -3.40 34.57 -14.67
N ARG A 238 -3.61 34.38 -15.95
CA ARG A 238 -3.77 35.45 -16.93
C ARG A 238 -4.83 36.51 -16.55
N MET A 239 -5.78 36.14 -15.69
CA MET A 239 -6.87 37.04 -15.28
C MET A 239 -6.59 37.74 -13.94
N TRP A 240 -5.55 37.29 -13.22
CA TRP A 240 -5.20 37.81 -11.89
C TRP A 240 -3.86 38.55 -11.88
N ASP A 241 -2.89 38.14 -12.72
CA ASP A 241 -1.60 38.83 -12.87
C ASP A 241 -1.85 40.09 -13.74
N GLU A 242 -1.94 41.23 -13.10
CA GLU A 242 -2.12 42.55 -13.77
C GLU A 242 -0.84 42.93 -14.52
N ASP A 243 -0.91 42.99 -15.84
CA ASP A 243 -0.03 43.88 -16.63
C ASP A 243 -0.67 45.24 -16.61
N ASP A 244 0.01 46.25 -16.09
CA ASP A 244 -0.51 47.60 -15.80
C ASP A 244 -1.15 48.34 -17.00
N PHE A 245 -0.91 47.94 -18.27
CA PHE A 245 -1.48 48.57 -19.45
C PHE A 245 -1.68 47.60 -20.62
N ALA A 246 -2.72 47.83 -21.40
CA ALA A 246 -2.96 47.08 -22.63
C ALA A 246 -1.89 47.41 -23.69
N PRO A 247 -1.14 46.43 -24.21
CA PRO A 247 -0.21 46.68 -25.31
C PRO A 247 -0.97 47.05 -26.59
N PRO A 248 -0.40 47.90 -27.45
CA PRO A 248 -1.02 48.20 -28.74
C PRO A 248 -1.15 46.93 -29.60
N PRO A 249 -2.21 46.81 -30.42
CA PRO A 249 -2.39 45.64 -31.26
C PRO A 249 -1.25 45.52 -32.28
N PRO A 250 -0.76 44.31 -32.57
CA PRO A 250 0.33 44.12 -33.52
C PRO A 250 -0.04 44.64 -34.90
N GLY A 251 0.81 45.53 -35.46
CA GLY A 251 0.62 46.13 -36.79
C GLY A 251 0.03 47.55 -36.84
N ARG A 252 -0.13 48.23 -35.69
CA ARG A 252 -0.37 49.69 -35.63
C ARG A 252 0.78 50.37 -34.90
N SER A 253 1.73 50.89 -35.68
CA SER A 253 2.72 51.89 -35.26
C SER A 253 2.20 53.28 -35.55
#